data_911e2c931d98648a8e91a30d73c27e7b
#
_entry.id   911e2c931d98648a8e91a30d73c27e7b
#
_cell.length_a   1.000
_cell.length_b   1.000
_cell.length_c   1.000
_cell.angle_alpha   90.00
_cell.angle_beta   90.00
_cell.angle_gamma   90.00
#
_symmetry.space_group_name_H-M   'P 1'
#
loop_
_entity.id
_entity.type
_entity.pdbx_description
1 polymer ?
#
loop_
_entity_poly.entity_id
_entity_poly.type
_entity_poly.pdbx_seq_one_letter_code
_entity_poly.pdbx_strand_id
1 'polypeptide(L)'
;MGLQQALEVGSLAITAEVMPPRGGDASSTLAHARALKGRVHAVNVTDGSRAVMRMSSLAVCRLLLDQGIEPVWQIACRDRNRIGLQADLLGAHALGIRNVLCLTGDPVRAGDQPGARPVNELESVRLLQQLQAFNRGEDPIGGALADGPTALFAGAAADPQSPSWSGLKSRIARKHQAGARFLQTQMVMDAECLKRFVGEITGPIGLPVLAGVFLLKSAKNAAFINRVVPGANIPQAIIDRLAVASNPADEGISIAAEQVAAYAGIAQGVHLMAVKAEERIPLILERAGISSRC
;
A
#
# COMPACT_ATOMS: atom_id res chain seq x y z
N MET A 1 -3.08 -15.16 10.79
CA MET A 1 -1.98 -15.33 9.83
C MET A 1 -1.56 -13.95 9.35
N GLY A 2 -0.25 -13.66 9.27
CA GLY A 2 0.25 -12.37 8.81
C GLY A 2 0.39 -12.28 7.29
N LEU A 3 0.70 -11.06 6.77
CA LEU A 3 0.81 -10.81 5.34
C LEU A 3 1.86 -11.69 4.65
N GLN A 4 3.08 -11.73 5.21
CA GLN A 4 4.15 -12.54 4.63
C GLN A 4 3.76 -14.01 4.55
N GLN A 5 3.23 -14.57 5.65
CA GLN A 5 2.79 -15.96 5.69
C GLN A 5 1.67 -16.25 4.69
N ALA A 6 0.68 -15.34 4.55
CA ALA A 6 -0.41 -15.51 3.59
C ALA A 6 0.12 -15.63 2.15
N LEU A 7 1.08 -14.79 1.77
CA LEU A 7 1.72 -14.85 0.46
C LEU A 7 2.57 -16.11 0.26
N GLU A 8 3.28 -16.57 1.30
CA GLU A 8 4.14 -17.77 1.23
C GLU A 8 3.34 -19.07 1.08
N VAL A 9 2.17 -19.16 1.74
CA VAL A 9 1.30 -20.35 1.63
C VAL A 9 0.35 -20.30 0.43
N GLY A 10 0.39 -19.23 -0.36
CA GLY A 10 -0.47 -19.05 -1.53
C GLY A 10 -1.94 -18.75 -1.20
N SER A 11 -2.24 -18.29 0.01
CA SER A 11 -3.56 -17.78 0.36
C SER A 11 -3.78 -16.39 -0.26
N LEU A 12 -5.03 -16.04 -0.58
CA LEU A 12 -5.36 -14.69 -1.01
C LEU A 12 -5.03 -13.70 0.12
N ALA A 13 -3.95 -12.92 -0.06
CA ALA A 13 -3.56 -11.92 0.91
C ALA A 13 -4.49 -10.71 0.86
N ILE A 14 -5.02 -10.28 1.99
CA ILE A 14 -5.94 -9.14 2.10
C ILE A 14 -5.27 -8.08 2.95
N THR A 15 -5.10 -6.89 2.43
CA THR A 15 -4.61 -5.72 3.18
C THR A 15 -5.59 -4.57 3.05
N ALA A 16 -5.60 -3.69 4.03
CA ALA A 16 -6.36 -2.45 3.98
C ALA A 16 -5.46 -1.28 4.37
N GLU A 17 -5.93 -0.04 4.17
CA GLU A 17 -5.16 1.16 4.44
C GLU A 17 -5.85 2.03 5.48
N VAL A 18 -5.06 2.59 6.40
CA VAL A 18 -5.47 3.69 7.28
C VAL A 18 -4.52 4.87 7.13
N MET A 19 -5.05 6.07 7.30
CA MET A 19 -4.26 7.29 7.29
C MET A 19 -3.97 7.75 8.72
N PRO A 20 -2.71 8.10 9.04
CA PRO A 20 -2.40 8.77 10.30
C PRO A 20 -3.19 10.07 10.47
N PRO A 21 -3.50 10.49 11.70
CA PRO A 21 -4.21 11.73 11.97
C PRO A 21 -3.34 12.96 11.64
N ARG A 22 -3.99 14.14 11.56
CA ARG A 22 -3.29 15.43 11.40
C ARG A 22 -2.93 16.10 12.73
N GLY A 23 -3.21 15.46 13.85
CA GLY A 23 -2.94 15.93 15.20
C GLY A 23 -2.22 14.88 16.05
N GLY A 24 -2.07 15.15 17.32
CA GLY A 24 -1.40 14.26 18.28
C GLY A 24 -2.26 13.08 18.78
N ASP A 25 -3.56 13.07 18.52
CA ASP A 25 -4.47 12.00 18.94
C ASP A 25 -4.71 10.98 17.82
N ALA A 26 -4.30 9.73 18.06
CA ALA A 26 -4.48 8.62 17.12
C ALA A 26 -5.78 7.83 17.30
N SER A 27 -6.63 8.18 18.27
CA SER A 27 -7.80 7.40 18.67
C SER A 27 -8.74 7.04 17.53
N SER A 28 -9.03 8.00 16.65
CA SER A 28 -9.88 7.77 15.46
C SER A 28 -9.24 6.80 14.47
N THR A 29 -7.96 6.96 14.16
CA THR A 29 -7.23 6.05 13.26
C THR A 29 -7.19 4.64 13.82
N LEU A 30 -6.96 4.49 15.12
CA LEU A 30 -6.97 3.20 15.81
C LEU A 30 -8.37 2.57 15.85
N ALA A 31 -9.44 3.37 15.97
CA ALA A 31 -10.81 2.89 15.90
C ALA A 31 -11.13 2.31 14.51
N HIS A 32 -10.73 2.99 13.44
CA HIS A 32 -10.87 2.49 12.07
C HIS A 32 -10.07 1.19 11.86
N ALA A 33 -8.83 1.12 12.35
CA ALA A 33 -8.02 -0.08 12.24
C ALA A 33 -8.61 -1.27 13.03
N ARG A 34 -9.22 -1.03 14.20
CA ARG A 34 -9.89 -2.08 14.98
C ARG A 34 -11.04 -2.75 14.22
N ALA A 35 -11.76 -2.02 13.37
CA ALA A 35 -12.82 -2.58 12.52
C ALA A 35 -12.27 -3.58 11.49
N LEU A 36 -10.97 -3.52 11.19
CA LEU A 36 -10.27 -4.39 10.23
C LEU A 36 -9.64 -5.62 10.90
N LYS A 37 -9.50 -5.63 12.24
CA LYS A 37 -8.84 -6.71 12.98
C LYS A 37 -9.53 -8.07 12.73
N GLY A 38 -8.74 -9.07 12.32
CA GLY A 38 -9.25 -10.41 11.97
C GLY A 38 -10.04 -10.46 10.64
N ARG A 39 -10.07 -9.35 9.91
CA ARG A 39 -10.70 -9.25 8.59
C ARG A 39 -9.70 -9.10 7.46
N VAL A 40 -8.51 -8.61 7.77
CA VAL A 40 -7.39 -8.44 6.86
C VAL A 40 -6.12 -8.99 7.48
N HIS A 41 -5.14 -9.39 6.66
CA HIS A 41 -3.86 -9.93 7.11
C HIS A 41 -2.94 -8.85 7.67
N ALA A 42 -2.98 -7.64 7.11
CA ALA A 42 -2.24 -6.49 7.60
C ALA A 42 -2.91 -5.16 7.22
N VAL A 43 -2.59 -4.10 7.98
CA VAL A 43 -3.09 -2.75 7.77
C VAL A 43 -1.95 -1.82 7.36
N ASN A 44 -2.02 -1.28 6.16
CA ASN A 44 -1.10 -0.26 5.67
C ASN A 44 -1.30 1.06 6.41
N VAL A 45 -0.19 1.68 6.79
CA VAL A 45 -0.17 3.02 7.38
C VAL A 45 0.55 3.96 6.44
N THR A 46 -0.18 4.92 5.86
CA THR A 46 0.36 5.83 4.83
C THR A 46 1.37 6.82 5.41
N ASP A 47 2.43 7.14 4.66
CA ASP A 47 3.47 8.10 5.05
C ASP A 47 3.32 9.42 4.28
N GLY A 48 2.53 10.34 4.83
CA GLY A 48 2.32 11.64 4.22
C GLY A 48 1.80 11.59 2.78
N SER A 49 0.82 10.71 2.54
CA SER A 49 0.19 10.54 1.22
C SER A 49 -0.23 11.89 0.64
N ARG A 50 0.06 12.13 -0.66
CA ARG A 50 -0.08 13.41 -1.34
C ARG A 50 0.72 14.56 -0.71
N ALA A 51 1.82 14.26 -0.02
CA ALA A 51 2.63 15.25 0.70
C ALA A 51 1.86 16.11 1.72
N VAL A 52 0.81 15.54 2.32
CA VAL A 52 0.03 16.21 3.38
C VAL A 52 0.62 15.87 4.74
N MET A 53 0.84 16.86 5.59
CA MET A 53 1.36 16.70 6.94
C MET A 53 0.43 15.83 7.79
N ARG A 54 1.01 14.78 8.40
CA ARG A 54 0.34 13.84 9.28
C ARG A 54 1.27 13.34 10.37
N MET A 55 0.70 12.68 11.39
CA MET A 55 1.48 11.94 12.38
C MET A 55 2.40 10.93 11.70
N SER A 56 3.56 10.65 12.31
CA SER A 56 4.50 9.64 11.82
C SER A 56 3.83 8.28 11.60
N SER A 57 3.98 7.73 10.38
CA SER A 57 3.50 6.40 10.05
C SER A 57 4.14 5.31 10.90
N LEU A 58 5.43 5.47 11.26
CA LEU A 58 6.16 4.59 12.16
C LEU A 58 5.50 4.51 13.54
N ALA A 59 5.13 5.68 14.10
CA ALA A 59 4.45 5.76 15.40
C ALA A 59 3.09 5.05 15.36
N VAL A 60 2.27 5.30 14.32
CA VAL A 60 0.97 4.63 14.18
C VAL A 60 1.13 3.13 14.00
N CYS A 61 2.12 2.65 13.24
CA CYS A 61 2.42 1.22 13.12
C CYS A 61 2.71 0.58 14.49
N ARG A 62 3.47 1.25 15.35
CA ARG A 62 3.72 0.75 16.70
C ARG A 62 2.41 0.67 17.50
N LEU A 63 1.57 1.70 17.45
CA LEU A 63 0.27 1.69 18.12
C LEU A 63 -0.68 0.59 17.61
N LEU A 64 -0.60 0.22 16.31
CA LEU A 64 -1.36 -0.91 15.76
C LEU A 64 -0.88 -2.24 16.33
N LEU A 65 0.43 -2.44 16.45
CA LEU A 65 1.00 -3.66 17.08
C LEU A 65 0.51 -3.83 18.52
N ASP A 66 0.41 -2.75 19.30
CA ASP A 66 -0.12 -2.78 20.67
C ASP A 66 -1.61 -3.21 20.71
N GLN A 67 -2.32 -3.08 19.60
CA GLN A 67 -3.70 -3.56 19.44
C GLN A 67 -3.79 -4.97 18.85
N GLY A 68 -2.65 -5.62 18.58
CA GLY A 68 -2.57 -6.92 17.93
C GLY A 68 -3.02 -6.87 16.47
N ILE A 69 -2.74 -5.76 15.76
CA ILE A 69 -2.98 -5.56 14.34
C ILE A 69 -1.63 -5.48 13.64
N GLU A 70 -1.39 -6.35 12.66
CA GLU A 70 -0.15 -6.37 11.88
C GLU A 70 -0.10 -5.16 10.95
N PRO A 71 0.93 -4.27 11.02
CA PRO A 71 1.05 -3.15 10.12
C PRO A 71 1.86 -3.50 8.87
N VAL A 72 1.57 -2.78 7.77
CA VAL A 72 2.52 -2.53 6.68
C VAL A 72 2.92 -1.07 6.77
N TRP A 73 4.15 -0.83 7.19
CA TRP A 73 4.68 0.51 7.30
C TRP A 73 5.06 1.07 5.94
N GLN A 74 4.38 2.12 5.50
CA GLN A 74 4.80 2.88 4.32
C GLN A 74 5.88 3.88 4.73
N ILE A 75 6.98 3.92 3.97
CA ILE A 75 8.09 4.85 4.17
C ILE A 75 8.43 5.57 2.87
N ALA A 76 8.33 6.90 2.89
CA ALA A 76 8.62 7.77 1.75
C ALA A 76 10.03 8.37 1.86
N CYS A 77 10.79 8.31 0.76
CA CYS A 77 12.12 8.93 0.66
C CYS A 77 12.05 10.46 0.59
N ARG A 78 10.90 11.04 0.28
CA ARG A 78 10.71 12.47 0.06
C ARG A 78 11.20 13.34 1.20
N ASP A 79 10.93 12.95 2.45
CA ASP A 79 11.06 13.84 3.60
C ASP A 79 12.32 13.55 4.46
N ARG A 80 13.10 12.52 4.11
CA ARG A 80 14.22 12.02 4.92
C ARG A 80 15.47 11.86 4.08
N ASN A 81 16.63 12.21 4.65
CA ASN A 81 17.92 11.84 4.09
C ASN A 81 18.25 10.37 4.37
N ARG A 82 19.35 9.87 3.83
CA ARG A 82 19.79 8.48 3.98
C ARG A 82 19.91 8.06 5.44
N ILE A 83 20.52 8.89 6.29
CA ILE A 83 20.71 8.58 7.71
C ILE A 83 19.37 8.42 8.41
N GLY A 84 18.41 9.33 8.17
CA GLY A 84 17.06 9.24 8.73
C GLY A 84 16.31 8.01 8.26
N LEU A 85 16.39 7.66 6.96
CA LEU A 85 15.77 6.45 6.41
C LEU A 85 16.37 5.16 7.02
N GLN A 86 17.71 5.11 7.19
CA GLN A 86 18.40 3.99 7.81
C GLN A 86 18.02 3.83 9.29
N ALA A 87 18.03 4.93 10.04
CA ALA A 87 17.62 4.93 11.45
C ALA A 87 16.18 4.45 11.64
N ASP A 88 15.27 4.92 10.77
CA ASP A 88 13.86 4.52 10.81
C ASP A 88 13.67 3.03 10.45
N LEU A 89 14.43 2.47 9.48
CA LEU A 89 14.39 1.03 9.15
C LEU A 89 14.85 0.15 10.33
N LEU A 90 15.97 0.52 10.97
CA LEU A 90 16.45 -0.19 12.17
C LEU A 90 15.46 -0.05 13.32
N GLY A 91 14.94 1.15 13.53
CA GLY A 91 13.90 1.44 14.54
C GLY A 91 12.62 0.65 14.32
N ALA A 92 12.14 0.54 13.07
CA ALA A 92 10.96 -0.26 12.73
C ALA A 92 11.16 -1.73 13.12
N HIS A 93 12.33 -2.30 12.77
CA HIS A 93 12.67 -3.67 13.17
C HIS A 93 12.66 -3.85 14.69
N ALA A 94 13.30 -2.94 15.43
CA ALA A 94 13.38 -2.97 16.90
C ALA A 94 12.00 -2.84 17.55
N LEU A 95 11.08 -2.05 16.96
CA LEU A 95 9.70 -1.88 17.40
C LEU A 95 8.79 -3.08 17.06
N GLY A 96 9.30 -4.11 16.36
CA GLY A 96 8.53 -5.29 15.97
C GLY A 96 7.78 -5.17 14.65
N ILE A 97 7.94 -4.07 13.90
CA ILE A 97 7.35 -3.91 12.57
C ILE A 97 8.15 -4.77 11.60
N ARG A 98 7.44 -5.53 10.77
CA ARG A 98 8.07 -6.47 9.83
C ARG A 98 7.79 -6.13 8.37
N ASN A 99 6.57 -5.72 8.02
CA ASN A 99 6.23 -5.41 6.63
C ASN A 99 6.50 -3.92 6.34
N VAL A 100 7.21 -3.66 5.26
CA VAL A 100 7.62 -2.30 4.84
C VAL A 100 7.27 -2.09 3.37
N LEU A 101 6.57 -1.01 3.04
CA LEU A 101 6.33 -0.58 1.66
C LEU A 101 7.23 0.62 1.35
N CYS A 102 8.25 0.39 0.51
CA CYS A 102 9.24 1.41 0.14
C CYS A 102 8.70 2.31 -0.99
N LEU A 103 8.60 3.60 -0.71
CA LEU A 103 8.04 4.61 -1.61
C LEU A 103 9.05 5.73 -1.89
N THR A 104 9.00 6.28 -3.10
CA THR A 104 9.72 7.54 -3.41
C THR A 104 9.02 8.72 -2.73
N GLY A 105 7.69 8.71 -2.69
CA GLY A 105 6.84 9.76 -2.14
C GLY A 105 6.31 10.70 -3.22
N ASP A 106 5.15 11.32 -2.94
CA ASP A 106 4.53 12.30 -3.82
C ASP A 106 5.30 13.63 -3.80
N PRO A 107 5.28 14.41 -4.89
CA PRO A 107 5.93 15.72 -4.90
C PRO A 107 5.37 16.67 -3.83
N VAL A 108 6.22 17.40 -3.10
CA VAL A 108 5.83 18.36 -2.04
C VAL A 108 4.77 19.36 -2.52
N ARG A 109 4.84 19.80 -3.78
CA ARG A 109 3.87 20.73 -4.38
C ARG A 109 2.42 20.19 -4.44
N ALA A 110 2.23 18.89 -4.28
CA ALA A 110 0.90 18.26 -4.25
C ALA A 110 0.23 18.33 -2.86
N GLY A 111 0.98 18.76 -1.83
CA GLY A 111 0.56 18.76 -0.43
C GLY A 111 0.12 20.09 0.12
N ASP A 112 0.10 20.18 1.45
CA ASP A 112 -0.38 21.33 2.22
C ASP A 112 0.75 22.17 2.84
N GLN A 113 2.02 21.83 2.55
CA GLN A 113 3.21 22.54 3.03
C GLN A 113 4.08 23.02 1.84
N PRO A 114 3.63 24.01 1.06
CA PRO A 114 4.29 24.38 -0.20
C PRO A 114 5.71 24.94 0.01
N GLY A 115 6.04 25.40 1.21
CA GLY A 115 7.38 25.89 1.58
C GLY A 115 8.35 24.77 2.02
N ALA A 116 7.87 23.54 2.20
CA ALA A 116 8.74 22.43 2.57
C ALA A 116 9.68 22.07 1.40
N ARG A 117 10.93 21.71 1.73
CA ARG A 117 11.93 21.29 0.73
C ARG A 117 12.00 19.77 0.70
N PRO A 118 11.83 19.14 -0.46
CA PRO A 118 12.01 17.69 -0.58
C PRO A 118 13.50 17.36 -0.41
N VAL A 119 13.78 16.26 0.26
CA VAL A 119 15.14 15.73 0.41
C VAL A 119 15.51 14.87 -0.80
N ASN A 120 14.70 13.83 -1.07
CA ASN A 120 14.84 12.93 -2.24
C ASN A 120 16.29 12.47 -2.50
N GLU A 121 17.10 12.26 -1.45
CA GLU A 121 18.47 11.72 -1.58
C GLU A 121 18.42 10.28 -2.10
N LEU A 122 17.42 9.52 -1.67
CA LEU A 122 17.12 8.18 -2.16
C LEU A 122 15.80 8.16 -2.91
N GLU A 123 15.64 7.12 -3.73
CA GLU A 123 14.37 6.67 -4.30
C GLU A 123 14.05 5.25 -3.83
N SER A 124 12.82 4.79 -4.08
CA SER A 124 12.35 3.50 -3.55
C SER A 124 13.24 2.29 -3.88
N VAL A 125 13.90 2.25 -5.05
CA VAL A 125 14.81 1.16 -5.41
C VAL A 125 16.08 1.19 -4.55
N ARG A 126 16.63 2.37 -4.29
CA ARG A 126 17.79 2.52 -3.40
C ARG A 126 17.46 2.21 -1.96
N LEU A 127 16.24 2.57 -1.51
CA LEU A 127 15.76 2.23 -0.17
C LEU A 127 15.59 0.72 0.01
N LEU A 128 15.04 0.02 -1.00
CA LEU A 128 14.97 -1.44 -1.02
C LEU A 128 16.36 -2.09 -0.91
N GLN A 129 17.35 -1.58 -1.64
CA GLN A 129 18.72 -2.09 -1.58
C GLN A 129 19.32 -1.94 -0.17
N GLN A 130 19.08 -0.80 0.50
CA GLN A 130 19.55 -0.59 1.88
C GLN A 130 18.86 -1.53 2.86
N LEU A 131 17.54 -1.68 2.74
CA LEU A 131 16.77 -2.63 3.55
C LEU A 131 17.31 -4.05 3.39
N GLN A 132 17.61 -4.49 2.16
CA GLN A 132 18.18 -5.81 1.92
C GLN A 132 19.59 -5.95 2.50
N ALA A 133 20.44 -4.91 2.46
CA ALA A 133 21.73 -4.92 3.13
C ALA A 133 21.56 -5.15 4.65
N PHE A 134 20.63 -4.43 5.29
CA PHE A 134 20.32 -4.62 6.70
C PHE A 134 19.81 -6.03 7.03
N ASN A 135 18.96 -6.61 6.16
CA ASN A 135 18.49 -7.99 6.33
C ASN A 135 19.63 -9.03 6.22
N ARG A 136 20.72 -8.71 5.50
CA ARG A 136 21.93 -9.55 5.48
C ARG A 136 22.93 -9.24 6.58
N GLY A 137 22.64 -8.24 7.44
CA GLY A 137 23.57 -7.78 8.48
C GLY A 137 24.73 -6.95 7.93
N GLU A 138 24.55 -6.31 6.78
CA GLU A 138 25.56 -5.48 6.11
C GLU A 138 25.27 -4.00 6.34
N ASP A 139 26.32 -3.22 6.68
CA ASP A 139 26.24 -1.77 6.64
C ASP A 139 26.31 -1.30 5.17
N PRO A 140 25.39 -0.46 4.70
CA PRO A 140 25.39 0.03 3.31
C PRO A 140 26.65 0.81 2.88
N ILE A 141 27.47 1.27 3.82
CA ILE A 141 28.78 1.90 3.54
C ILE A 141 29.95 0.91 3.60
N GLY A 142 29.71 -0.34 3.96
CA GLY A 142 30.67 -1.43 4.05
C GLY A 142 30.87 -1.94 5.47
N GLY A 143 31.09 -3.24 5.58
CA GLY A 143 31.24 -3.95 6.86
C GLY A 143 29.96 -4.58 7.37
N ALA A 144 30.02 -5.12 8.58
CA ALA A 144 28.90 -5.76 9.24
C ALA A 144 28.16 -4.79 10.18
N LEU A 145 26.84 -4.96 10.31
CA LEU A 145 26.09 -4.31 11.38
C LEU A 145 26.49 -4.92 12.73
N ALA A 146 26.95 -4.08 13.67
CA ALA A 146 27.47 -4.53 14.95
C ALA A 146 26.44 -5.30 15.79
N ASP A 147 25.18 -4.88 15.74
CA ASP A 147 24.08 -5.41 16.56
C ASP A 147 23.16 -6.37 15.78
N GLY A 148 23.64 -6.89 14.65
CA GLY A 148 23.00 -7.96 13.90
C GLY A 148 22.03 -7.53 12.81
N PRO A 149 21.50 -8.49 12.03
CA PRO A 149 20.62 -8.25 10.89
C PRO A 149 19.20 -7.84 11.29
N THR A 150 18.49 -7.24 10.35
CA THR A 150 17.04 -7.06 10.43
C THR A 150 16.29 -8.23 9.77
N ALA A 151 14.97 -8.30 9.94
CA ALA A 151 14.09 -9.25 9.27
C ALA A 151 12.85 -8.52 8.72
N LEU A 152 13.08 -7.60 7.78
CA LEU A 152 12.03 -6.78 7.19
C LEU A 152 11.53 -7.39 5.87
N PHE A 153 10.23 -7.55 5.73
CA PHE A 153 9.56 -8.02 4.53
C PHE A 153 9.20 -6.82 3.64
N ALA A 154 9.97 -6.63 2.57
CA ALA A 154 9.92 -5.43 1.76
C ALA A 154 8.96 -5.52 0.58
N GLY A 155 8.09 -4.55 0.44
CA GLY A 155 7.24 -4.33 -0.73
C GLY A 155 7.57 -3.05 -1.48
N ALA A 156 7.04 -2.95 -2.68
CA ALA A 156 7.14 -1.75 -3.51
C ALA A 156 5.81 -1.44 -4.21
N ALA A 157 5.60 -0.15 -4.56
CA ALA A 157 4.44 0.26 -5.31
C ALA A 157 4.57 -0.03 -6.81
N ALA A 158 3.45 -0.29 -7.47
CA ALA A 158 3.35 -0.43 -8.92
C ALA A 158 2.10 0.29 -9.46
N ASP A 159 2.13 0.73 -10.71
CA ASP A 159 0.96 1.22 -11.42
C ASP A 159 0.79 0.43 -12.72
N PRO A 160 -0.08 -0.60 -12.74
CA PRO A 160 -0.36 -1.40 -13.93
C PRO A 160 -0.88 -0.57 -15.10
N GLN A 161 -1.52 0.57 -14.83
CA GLN A 161 -2.12 1.47 -15.82
C GLN A 161 -1.11 2.49 -16.39
N SER A 162 0.20 2.29 -16.11
CA SER A 162 1.27 3.15 -16.63
C SER A 162 1.28 3.17 -18.16
N PRO A 163 1.36 4.36 -18.79
CA PRO A 163 1.31 4.49 -20.25
C PRO A 163 2.53 3.87 -20.94
N SER A 164 3.65 3.70 -20.24
CA SER A 164 4.86 3.06 -20.77
C SER A 164 5.00 1.64 -20.24
N TRP A 165 4.56 0.66 -21.04
CA TRP A 165 4.62 -0.76 -20.68
C TRP A 165 6.05 -1.27 -20.50
N SER A 166 6.95 -0.97 -21.46
CA SER A 166 8.38 -1.35 -21.36
C SER A 166 9.07 -0.67 -20.17
N GLY A 167 8.76 0.59 -19.92
CA GLY A 167 9.23 1.32 -18.76
C GLY A 167 8.71 0.72 -17.45
N LEU A 168 7.45 0.30 -17.39
CA LEU A 168 6.87 -0.39 -16.25
C LEU A 168 7.61 -1.71 -15.99
N LYS A 169 7.77 -2.56 -17.02
CA LYS A 169 8.50 -3.83 -16.91
C LYS A 169 9.92 -3.62 -16.36
N SER A 170 10.66 -2.64 -16.91
CA SER A 170 12.01 -2.32 -16.44
C SER A 170 12.03 -1.83 -14.98
N ARG A 171 11.07 -0.98 -14.57
CA ARG A 171 10.96 -0.52 -13.19
C ARG A 171 10.67 -1.66 -12.21
N ILE A 172 9.75 -2.58 -12.57
CA ILE A 172 9.41 -3.72 -11.71
C ILE A 172 10.60 -4.67 -11.59
N ALA A 173 11.31 -4.97 -12.69
CA ALA A 173 12.52 -5.79 -12.66
C ALA A 173 13.57 -5.21 -11.70
N ARG A 174 13.84 -3.90 -11.77
CA ARG A 174 14.77 -3.22 -10.85
C ARG A 174 14.32 -3.30 -9.39
N LYS A 175 13.01 -3.14 -9.10
CA LYS A 175 12.47 -3.27 -7.74
C LYS A 175 12.62 -4.69 -7.20
N HIS A 176 12.35 -5.70 -8.03
CA HIS A 176 12.55 -7.10 -7.66
C HIS A 176 14.03 -7.40 -7.37
N GLN A 177 14.94 -7.00 -8.28
CA GLN A 177 16.39 -7.15 -8.08
C GLN A 177 16.90 -6.43 -6.84
N ALA A 178 16.29 -5.29 -6.49
CA ALA A 178 16.61 -4.54 -5.27
C ALA A 178 16.03 -5.18 -3.99
N GLY A 179 15.26 -6.28 -4.11
CA GLY A 179 14.77 -7.04 -2.97
C GLY A 179 13.29 -6.87 -2.63
N ALA A 180 12.48 -6.30 -3.52
CA ALA A 180 11.04 -6.32 -3.32
C ALA A 180 10.51 -7.76 -3.33
N ARG A 181 9.74 -8.11 -2.32
CA ARG A 181 9.14 -9.44 -2.10
C ARG A 181 7.65 -9.46 -2.43
N PHE A 182 7.02 -8.31 -2.56
CA PHE A 182 5.65 -8.13 -3.06
C PHE A 182 5.49 -6.76 -3.70
N LEU A 183 4.47 -6.63 -4.54
CA LEU A 183 4.03 -5.35 -5.08
C LEU A 183 2.64 -5.01 -4.55
N GLN A 184 2.44 -3.75 -4.25
CA GLN A 184 1.12 -3.16 -4.02
C GLN A 184 0.81 -2.20 -5.15
N THR A 185 -0.32 -2.40 -5.84
CA THR A 185 -0.64 -1.52 -6.98
C THR A 185 -1.39 -0.27 -6.54
N GLN A 186 -1.36 0.77 -7.38
CA GLN A 186 -2.37 1.82 -7.39
C GLN A 186 -3.75 1.16 -7.61
N MET A 187 -4.85 1.90 -7.32
CA MET A 187 -6.17 1.39 -7.69
C MET A 187 -6.20 0.98 -9.16
N VAL A 188 -6.71 -0.21 -9.42
CA VAL A 188 -6.87 -0.73 -10.77
C VAL A 188 -8.36 -0.74 -11.08
N MET A 189 -8.74 -0.22 -12.26
CA MET A 189 -10.15 -0.17 -12.69
C MET A 189 -10.45 -1.19 -13.77
N ASP A 190 -9.43 -1.80 -14.37
CA ASP A 190 -9.53 -2.74 -15.48
C ASP A 190 -8.87 -4.08 -15.11
N ALA A 191 -9.68 -5.13 -15.01
CA ALA A 191 -9.22 -6.48 -14.70
C ALA A 191 -8.30 -7.06 -15.78
N GLU A 192 -8.52 -6.73 -17.05
CA GLU A 192 -7.67 -7.21 -18.15
C GLU A 192 -6.29 -6.55 -18.10
N CYS A 193 -6.23 -5.27 -17.73
CA CYS A 193 -4.96 -4.59 -17.47
C CYS A 193 -4.19 -5.27 -16.33
N LEU A 194 -4.86 -5.61 -15.23
CA LEU A 194 -4.26 -6.35 -14.10
C LEU A 194 -3.78 -7.74 -14.54
N LYS A 195 -4.60 -8.48 -15.27
CA LYS A 195 -4.28 -9.84 -15.78
C LYS A 195 -3.05 -9.80 -16.68
N ARG A 196 -3.00 -8.82 -17.58
CA ARG A 196 -1.83 -8.60 -18.43
C ARG A 196 -0.59 -8.28 -17.61
N PHE A 197 -0.72 -7.39 -16.60
CA PHE A 197 0.39 -7.01 -15.71
C PHE A 197 0.94 -8.23 -14.95
N VAL A 198 0.06 -9.05 -14.39
CA VAL A 198 0.48 -10.26 -13.67
C VAL A 198 1.09 -11.27 -14.68
N GLY A 199 0.44 -11.55 -15.80
CA GLY A 199 0.89 -12.54 -16.76
C GLY A 199 2.24 -12.20 -17.44
N GLU A 200 2.44 -10.94 -17.83
CA GLU A 200 3.60 -10.54 -18.63
C GLU A 200 4.78 -9.99 -17.81
N ILE A 201 4.52 -9.46 -16.61
CA ILE A 201 5.55 -8.74 -15.83
C ILE A 201 5.88 -9.45 -14.52
N THR A 202 4.91 -9.71 -13.66
CA THR A 202 5.20 -10.20 -12.30
C THR A 202 5.23 -11.70 -12.19
N GLY A 203 4.36 -12.43 -12.90
CA GLY A 203 4.32 -13.89 -12.91
C GLY A 203 5.64 -14.53 -13.38
N PRO A 204 6.25 -14.08 -14.50
CA PRO A 204 7.54 -14.62 -14.97
C PRO A 204 8.69 -14.50 -13.95
N ILE A 205 8.61 -13.59 -13.00
CA ILE A 205 9.63 -13.38 -11.95
C ILE A 205 9.16 -13.83 -10.56
N GLY A 206 7.96 -14.42 -10.45
CA GLY A 206 7.41 -14.93 -9.20
C GLY A 206 7.15 -13.85 -8.15
N LEU A 207 6.87 -12.59 -8.54
CA LEU A 207 6.68 -11.48 -7.62
C LEU A 207 5.19 -11.29 -7.31
N PRO A 208 4.72 -11.58 -6.08
CA PRO A 208 3.32 -11.44 -5.69
C PRO A 208 2.79 -10.02 -5.83
N VAL A 209 1.51 -9.90 -6.21
CA VAL A 209 0.80 -8.63 -6.40
C VAL A 209 -0.39 -8.54 -5.46
N LEU A 210 -0.47 -7.42 -4.72
CA LEU A 210 -1.66 -6.96 -4.01
C LEU A 210 -2.37 -5.93 -4.90
N ALA A 211 -3.48 -6.31 -5.50
CA ALA A 211 -4.23 -5.45 -6.41
C ALA A 211 -5.02 -4.39 -5.66
N GLY A 212 -4.80 -3.12 -5.99
CA GLY A 212 -5.46 -1.99 -5.33
C GLY A 212 -6.93 -1.86 -5.73
N VAL A 213 -7.81 -1.83 -4.74
CA VAL A 213 -9.26 -1.57 -4.87
C VAL A 213 -9.62 -0.35 -4.06
N PHE A 214 -10.28 0.63 -4.67
CA PHE A 214 -10.67 1.87 -4.01
C PHE A 214 -12.19 1.97 -3.87
N LEU A 215 -12.67 2.21 -2.64
CA LEU A 215 -14.09 2.42 -2.37
C LEU A 215 -14.55 3.78 -2.88
N LEU A 216 -15.27 3.80 -3.99
CA LEU A 216 -15.94 4.98 -4.53
C LEU A 216 -17.25 5.24 -3.78
N LYS A 217 -17.50 6.50 -3.36
CA LYS A 217 -18.65 6.85 -2.50
C LYS A 217 -19.79 7.51 -3.27
N SER A 218 -19.50 8.06 -4.45
CA SER A 218 -20.47 8.75 -5.32
C SER A 218 -19.83 9.08 -6.66
N ALA A 219 -20.61 9.41 -7.67
CA ALA A 219 -20.14 9.93 -8.95
C ALA A 219 -19.26 11.17 -8.80
N LYS A 220 -19.64 12.14 -7.92
CA LYS A 220 -18.84 13.32 -7.60
C LYS A 220 -17.48 12.98 -7.01
N ASN A 221 -17.44 11.98 -6.11
CA ASN A 221 -16.19 11.48 -5.53
C ASN A 221 -15.30 10.81 -6.58
N ALA A 222 -15.85 9.97 -7.46
CA ALA A 222 -15.11 9.32 -8.53
C ALA A 222 -14.52 10.36 -9.54
N ALA A 223 -15.31 11.33 -9.97
CA ALA A 223 -14.84 12.40 -10.83
C ALA A 223 -13.75 13.27 -10.17
N PHE A 224 -13.86 13.53 -8.86
CA PHE A 224 -12.82 14.23 -8.10
C PHE A 224 -11.52 13.42 -8.08
N ILE A 225 -11.59 12.11 -7.82
CA ILE A 225 -10.41 11.23 -7.79
C ILE A 225 -9.71 11.21 -9.14
N ASN A 226 -10.43 11.10 -10.25
CA ASN A 226 -9.85 11.16 -11.60
C ASN A 226 -9.07 12.45 -11.86
N ARG A 227 -9.51 13.57 -11.25
CA ARG A 227 -8.84 14.86 -11.40
C ARG A 227 -7.58 15.00 -10.55
N VAL A 228 -7.55 14.39 -9.35
CA VAL A 228 -6.50 14.69 -8.34
C VAL A 228 -5.55 13.52 -8.06
N VAL A 229 -5.88 12.33 -8.48
CA VAL A 229 -5.05 11.12 -8.28
C VAL A 229 -4.48 10.68 -9.61
N PRO A 230 -3.18 10.87 -9.85
CA PRO A 230 -2.55 10.39 -11.08
C PRO A 230 -2.74 8.87 -11.23
N GLY A 231 -3.14 8.43 -12.42
CA GLY A 231 -3.32 7.00 -12.72
C GLY A 231 -4.62 6.39 -12.21
N ALA A 232 -5.55 7.17 -11.64
CA ALA A 232 -6.84 6.63 -11.15
C ALA A 232 -7.66 5.98 -12.26
N ASN A 233 -7.76 6.63 -13.42
CA ASN A 233 -8.40 6.11 -14.65
C ASN A 233 -9.77 5.43 -14.42
N ILE A 234 -10.63 6.04 -13.55
CA ILE A 234 -11.97 5.52 -13.28
C ILE A 234 -12.82 5.69 -14.56
N PRO A 235 -13.35 4.58 -15.15
CA PRO A 235 -14.15 4.64 -16.36
C PRO A 235 -15.43 5.44 -16.20
N GLN A 236 -15.86 6.12 -17.26
CA GLN A 236 -17.11 6.89 -17.24
C GLN A 236 -18.32 6.01 -16.90
N ALA A 237 -18.36 4.77 -17.36
CA ALA A 237 -19.43 3.81 -17.03
C ALA A 237 -19.58 3.57 -15.52
N ILE A 238 -18.48 3.55 -14.75
CA ILE A 238 -18.54 3.45 -13.28
C ILE A 238 -19.08 4.74 -12.67
N ILE A 239 -18.69 5.90 -13.19
CA ILE A 239 -19.20 7.21 -12.74
C ILE A 239 -20.70 7.29 -12.99
N ASP A 240 -21.15 6.90 -14.17
CA ASP A 240 -22.58 6.92 -14.56
C ASP A 240 -23.39 5.93 -13.70
N ARG A 241 -22.86 4.72 -13.45
CA ARG A 241 -23.45 3.73 -12.56
C ARG A 241 -23.67 4.30 -11.15
N LEU A 242 -22.68 5.01 -10.59
CA LEU A 242 -22.80 5.71 -9.31
C LEU A 242 -23.79 6.88 -9.35
N ALA A 243 -23.94 7.53 -10.50
CA ALA A 243 -24.82 8.70 -10.65
C ALA A 243 -26.31 8.31 -10.64
N VAL A 244 -26.66 7.17 -11.22
CA VAL A 244 -28.06 6.69 -11.29
C VAL A 244 -28.49 5.84 -10.11
N ALA A 245 -27.54 5.43 -9.24
CA ALA A 245 -27.82 4.59 -8.10
C ALA A 245 -28.71 5.31 -7.06
N SER A 246 -29.74 4.65 -6.56
CA SER A 246 -30.58 5.16 -5.45
C SER A 246 -29.78 5.35 -4.14
N ASN A 247 -28.74 4.53 -3.95
CA ASN A 247 -27.77 4.64 -2.86
C ASN A 247 -26.34 4.53 -3.42
N PRO A 248 -25.71 5.65 -3.83
CA PRO A 248 -24.36 5.62 -4.41
C PRO A 248 -23.29 5.04 -3.49
N ALA A 249 -23.46 5.15 -2.17
CA ALA A 249 -22.49 4.60 -1.21
C ALA A 249 -22.55 3.08 -1.14
N ASP A 250 -23.74 2.50 -1.24
CA ASP A 250 -23.95 1.05 -1.31
C ASP A 250 -23.51 0.49 -2.67
N GLU A 251 -23.79 1.22 -3.75
CA GLU A 251 -23.34 0.90 -5.09
C GLU A 251 -21.79 0.87 -5.17
N GLY A 252 -21.13 1.82 -4.52
CA GLY A 252 -19.67 1.82 -4.42
C GLY A 252 -19.13 0.58 -3.70
N ILE A 253 -19.82 0.06 -2.69
CA ILE A 253 -19.47 -1.21 -2.03
C ILE A 253 -19.64 -2.37 -3.02
N SER A 254 -20.71 -2.39 -3.81
CA SER A 254 -20.93 -3.43 -4.81
C SER A 254 -19.85 -3.43 -5.89
N ILE A 255 -19.49 -2.25 -6.41
CA ILE A 255 -18.39 -2.09 -7.38
C ILE A 255 -17.05 -2.58 -6.79
N ALA A 256 -16.74 -2.21 -5.56
CA ALA A 256 -15.52 -2.66 -4.90
C ALA A 256 -15.52 -4.19 -4.69
N ALA A 257 -16.65 -4.77 -4.33
CA ALA A 257 -16.80 -6.22 -4.16
C ALA A 257 -16.64 -6.99 -5.48
N GLU A 258 -17.19 -6.48 -6.58
CA GLU A 258 -17.00 -7.03 -7.92
C GLU A 258 -15.52 -7.02 -8.33
N GLN A 259 -14.81 -5.91 -8.05
CA GLN A 259 -13.37 -5.80 -8.30
C GLN A 259 -12.57 -6.79 -7.45
N VAL A 260 -12.86 -6.90 -6.15
CA VAL A 260 -12.20 -7.85 -5.24
C VAL A 260 -12.39 -9.28 -5.74
N ALA A 261 -13.61 -9.67 -6.10
CA ALA A 261 -13.91 -11.02 -6.63
C ALA A 261 -13.15 -11.31 -7.93
N ALA A 262 -13.09 -10.35 -8.86
CA ALA A 262 -12.36 -10.48 -10.11
C ALA A 262 -10.84 -10.58 -9.87
N TYR A 263 -10.28 -9.76 -8.98
CA TYR A 263 -8.84 -9.70 -8.75
C TYR A 263 -8.32 -10.88 -7.94
N ALA A 264 -9.15 -11.49 -7.09
CA ALA A 264 -8.81 -12.71 -6.35
C ALA A 264 -8.45 -13.89 -7.27
N GLY A 265 -8.98 -13.92 -8.50
CA GLY A 265 -8.63 -14.91 -9.53
C GLY A 265 -7.39 -14.55 -10.37
N ILE A 266 -6.81 -13.36 -10.19
CA ILE A 266 -5.73 -12.84 -11.03
C ILE A 266 -4.46 -12.60 -10.23
N ALA A 267 -4.58 -11.96 -9.06
CA ALA A 267 -3.45 -11.55 -8.21
C ALA A 267 -3.37 -12.40 -6.94
N GLN A 268 -2.23 -12.36 -6.26
CA GLN A 268 -2.00 -13.10 -5.01
C GLN A 268 -2.64 -12.41 -3.80
N GLY A 269 -3.18 -11.22 -3.97
CA GLY A 269 -3.91 -10.52 -2.92
C GLY A 269 -4.60 -9.26 -3.42
N VAL A 270 -5.35 -8.63 -2.51
CA VAL A 270 -6.03 -7.36 -2.72
C VAL A 270 -5.64 -6.36 -1.64
N HIS A 271 -5.56 -5.09 -2.02
CA HIS A 271 -5.31 -3.98 -1.13
C HIS A 271 -6.50 -3.00 -1.17
N LEU A 272 -7.21 -2.88 -0.06
CA LEU A 272 -8.46 -2.12 0.05
C LEU A 272 -8.20 -0.71 0.61
N MET A 273 -8.59 0.30 -0.17
CA MET A 273 -8.49 1.71 0.18
C MET A 273 -9.90 2.29 0.36
N ALA A 274 -10.31 2.52 1.59
CA ALA A 274 -11.64 3.01 1.95
C ALA A 274 -11.56 4.25 2.85
N VAL A 275 -10.90 5.30 2.36
CA VAL A 275 -10.58 6.52 3.12
C VAL A 275 -11.77 7.05 3.92
N LYS A 276 -11.68 7.07 5.27
CA LYS A 276 -12.75 7.44 6.20
C LYS A 276 -14.04 6.63 6.02
N ALA A 277 -13.90 5.37 5.69
CA ALA A 277 -14.99 4.40 5.57
C ALA A 277 -14.44 2.96 5.69
N GLU A 278 -13.35 2.80 6.43
CA GLU A 278 -12.64 1.54 6.62
C GLU A 278 -13.55 0.47 7.24
N GLU A 279 -14.54 0.89 8.03
CA GLU A 279 -15.58 0.02 8.60
C GLU A 279 -16.46 -0.68 7.56
N ARG A 280 -16.41 -0.24 6.31
CA ARG A 280 -17.15 -0.86 5.19
C ARG A 280 -16.39 -1.99 4.51
N ILE A 281 -15.09 -2.11 4.77
CA ILE A 281 -14.25 -3.16 4.16
C ILE A 281 -14.75 -4.57 4.46
N PRO A 282 -15.18 -4.92 5.69
CA PRO A 282 -15.76 -6.24 5.95
C PRO A 282 -16.95 -6.57 5.06
N LEU A 283 -17.83 -5.59 4.80
CA LEU A 283 -18.99 -5.77 3.91
C LEU A 283 -18.57 -5.95 2.43
N ILE A 284 -17.53 -5.25 1.99
CA ILE A 284 -16.97 -5.44 0.64
C ILE A 284 -16.49 -6.88 0.48
N LEU A 285 -15.73 -7.40 1.45
CA LEU A 285 -15.19 -8.76 1.43
C LEU A 285 -16.31 -9.81 1.46
N GLU A 286 -17.33 -9.60 2.29
CA GLU A 286 -18.52 -10.48 2.37
C GLU A 286 -19.25 -10.54 1.03
N ARG A 287 -19.54 -9.37 0.41
CA ARG A 287 -20.20 -9.32 -0.92
C ARG A 287 -19.34 -9.93 -2.03
N ALA A 288 -18.02 -9.88 -1.90
CA ALA A 288 -17.09 -10.53 -2.82
C ALA A 288 -17.02 -12.05 -2.64
N GLY A 289 -17.72 -12.63 -1.66
CA GLY A 289 -17.68 -14.06 -1.36
C GLY A 289 -16.39 -14.49 -0.67
N ILE A 290 -15.63 -13.54 -0.10
CA ILE A 290 -14.38 -13.83 0.59
C ILE A 290 -14.65 -13.94 2.10
N SER A 291 -14.56 -15.16 2.63
CA SER A 291 -14.65 -15.39 4.07
C SER A 291 -13.38 -14.88 4.77
N SER A 292 -13.49 -13.70 5.35
CA SER A 292 -12.39 -13.05 6.07
C SER A 292 -12.30 -13.55 7.51
N ARG A 293 -11.65 -14.68 7.74
CA ARG A 293 -11.03 -15.01 9.02
C ARG A 293 -9.52 -15.11 8.77
N CYS A 294 -8.85 -13.96 8.95
CA CYS A 294 -7.38 -13.86 8.81
C CYS A 294 -6.70 -14.11 10.16
#